data_73470effcbbc606aaf5c1941b594d25b
#
_entry.id   73470effcbbc606aaf5c1941b594d25b
#
_cell.length_a   1.000
_cell.length_b   1.000
_cell.length_c   1.000
_cell.angle_alpha   90.00
_cell.angle_beta   90.00
_cell.angle_gamma   90.00
#
_symmetry.space_group_name_H-M   'P 1'
#
loop_
_entity.id
_entity.type
_entity.pdbx_description
1 polymer ?
#
loop_
_entity_poly.entity_id
_entity_poly.type
_entity_poly.pdbx_seq_one_letter_code
_entity_poly.pdbx_strand_id
1 'polypeptide(L)'
;MSKEKRMPKLWEALLTLAILIAALAVGIIIFGVDPHVPMFVGVMAAAIMALHLGYKWDEVEKSKMDGIYKALQSICILIIVGILIGVWINAGVVPTMSYSGLKVLKPAIFFIACVLICSITSLATGTSWGTMGTMGVALMGIGFGLGMSPGMTAGAVLSGAYFGDKMSPLSDTTNLAPA
;
A
#
# COMPACT_ATOMS: atom_id res chain seq x y z
N MET A 1 -22.91 -36.09 -4.83
CA MET A 1 -21.78 -36.32 -5.75
C MET A 1 -20.73 -35.21 -5.48
N SER A 2 -19.64 -35.54 -4.81
CA SER A 2 -18.52 -34.58 -4.64
C SER A 2 -17.84 -34.41 -5.99
N LYS A 3 -17.89 -33.19 -6.55
CA LYS A 3 -17.08 -32.87 -7.74
C LYS A 3 -15.61 -33.11 -7.39
N GLU A 4 -14.87 -33.83 -8.25
CA GLU A 4 -13.42 -33.94 -8.09
C GLU A 4 -12.79 -32.54 -8.15
N LYS A 5 -11.93 -32.26 -7.18
CA LYS A 5 -11.17 -31.02 -7.12
C LYS A 5 -10.26 -30.92 -8.35
N ARG A 6 -10.33 -29.78 -9.04
CA ARG A 6 -9.44 -29.52 -10.17
C ARG A 6 -8.81 -28.13 -10.06
N MET A 7 -7.63 -28.00 -10.64
CA MET A 7 -7.02 -26.69 -10.82
C MET A 7 -7.85 -25.82 -11.77
N PRO A 8 -7.92 -24.50 -11.52
CA PRO A 8 -8.59 -23.57 -12.44
C PRO A 8 -7.89 -23.57 -13.80
N LYS A 9 -8.67 -23.53 -14.87
CA LYS A 9 -8.13 -23.26 -16.19
C LYS A 9 -7.77 -21.79 -16.30
N LEU A 10 -6.83 -21.44 -17.18
CA LEU A 10 -6.37 -20.06 -17.37
C LEU A 10 -7.54 -19.07 -17.55
N TRP A 11 -8.54 -19.43 -18.37
CA TRP A 11 -9.69 -18.57 -18.64
C TRP A 11 -10.59 -18.36 -17.40
N GLU A 12 -10.71 -19.35 -16.50
CA GLU A 12 -11.49 -19.25 -15.25
C GLU A 12 -10.80 -18.28 -14.27
N ALA A 13 -9.47 -18.35 -14.18
CA ALA A 13 -8.67 -17.40 -13.41
C ALA A 13 -8.77 -15.99 -13.99
N LEU A 14 -8.66 -15.84 -15.31
CA LEU A 14 -8.81 -14.56 -16.01
C LEU A 14 -10.23 -13.99 -15.85
N LEU A 15 -11.26 -14.82 -15.87
CA LEU A 15 -12.64 -14.38 -15.65
C LEU A 15 -12.83 -13.80 -14.25
N THR A 16 -12.31 -14.48 -13.23
CA THR A 16 -12.37 -13.99 -11.84
C THR A 16 -11.66 -12.66 -11.68
N LEU A 17 -10.49 -12.52 -12.30
CA LEU A 17 -9.73 -11.27 -12.30
C LEU A 17 -10.46 -10.16 -13.07
N ALA A 18 -11.06 -10.48 -14.20
CA ALA A 18 -11.84 -9.54 -15.00
C ALA A 18 -13.08 -9.01 -14.23
N ILE A 19 -13.76 -9.87 -13.47
CA ILE A 19 -14.88 -9.47 -12.60
C ILE A 19 -14.39 -8.49 -11.53
N LEU A 20 -13.25 -8.75 -10.89
CA LEU A 20 -12.67 -7.85 -9.91
C LEU A 20 -12.32 -6.49 -10.52
N ILE A 21 -11.65 -6.49 -11.67
CA ILE A 21 -11.25 -5.24 -12.38
C ILE A 21 -12.50 -4.47 -12.81
N ALA A 22 -13.49 -5.14 -13.36
CA ALA A 22 -14.75 -4.50 -13.76
C ALA A 22 -15.49 -3.92 -12.56
N ALA A 23 -15.57 -4.64 -11.44
CA ALA A 23 -16.19 -4.14 -10.22
C ALA A 23 -15.48 -2.91 -9.68
N LEU A 24 -14.14 -2.90 -9.67
CA LEU A 24 -13.33 -1.74 -9.27
C LEU A 24 -13.55 -0.56 -10.21
N ALA A 25 -13.51 -0.78 -11.52
CA ALA A 25 -13.69 0.28 -12.52
C ALA A 25 -15.08 0.91 -12.39
N VAL A 26 -16.13 0.10 -12.34
CA VAL A 26 -17.52 0.59 -12.20
C VAL A 26 -17.72 1.24 -10.83
N GLY A 27 -17.26 0.62 -9.76
CA GLY A 27 -17.44 1.13 -8.40
C GLY A 27 -16.77 2.49 -8.20
N ILE A 28 -15.51 2.61 -8.63
CA ILE A 28 -14.73 3.86 -8.42
C ILE A 28 -15.12 4.93 -9.44
N ILE A 29 -15.19 4.58 -10.74
CA ILE A 29 -15.36 5.58 -11.80
C ILE A 29 -16.82 6.06 -11.91
N ILE A 30 -17.79 5.12 -11.80
CA ILE A 30 -19.21 5.46 -12.01
C ILE A 30 -19.88 5.86 -10.70
N PHE A 31 -19.63 5.09 -9.63
CA PHE A 31 -20.32 5.30 -8.36
C PHE A 31 -19.51 6.10 -7.34
N GLY A 32 -18.21 6.35 -7.59
CA GLY A 32 -17.33 7.08 -6.67
C GLY A 32 -17.19 6.43 -5.28
N VAL A 33 -17.44 5.12 -5.18
CA VAL A 33 -17.36 4.40 -3.90
C VAL A 33 -15.91 4.06 -3.54
N ASP A 34 -15.67 3.88 -2.25
CA ASP A 34 -14.39 3.45 -1.73
C ASP A 34 -13.97 2.09 -2.33
N PRO A 35 -12.69 1.90 -2.71
CA PRO A 35 -12.20 0.66 -3.35
C PRO A 35 -12.49 -0.62 -2.56
N HIS A 36 -12.65 -0.54 -1.24
CA HIS A 36 -12.91 -1.72 -0.40
C HIS A 36 -14.25 -2.40 -0.72
N VAL A 37 -15.27 -1.61 -1.12
CA VAL A 37 -16.59 -2.14 -1.47
C VAL A 37 -16.54 -3.04 -2.72
N PRO A 38 -16.02 -2.56 -3.89
CA PRO A 38 -15.90 -3.42 -5.06
C PRO A 38 -14.88 -4.57 -4.89
N MET A 39 -13.85 -4.42 -4.04
CA MET A 39 -12.96 -5.53 -3.70
C MET A 39 -13.71 -6.69 -3.05
N PHE A 40 -14.73 -6.40 -2.23
CA PHE A 40 -15.55 -7.45 -1.63
C PHE A 40 -16.30 -8.27 -2.68
N VAL A 41 -16.76 -7.65 -3.77
CA VAL A 41 -17.35 -8.35 -4.93
C VAL A 41 -16.35 -9.32 -5.55
N GLY A 42 -15.10 -8.90 -5.69
CA GLY A 42 -14.01 -9.76 -6.18
C GLY A 42 -13.78 -10.99 -5.28
N VAL A 43 -13.79 -10.81 -3.96
CA VAL A 43 -13.67 -11.91 -3.00
C VAL A 43 -14.85 -12.90 -3.14
N MET A 44 -16.06 -12.39 -3.31
CA MET A 44 -17.24 -13.23 -3.54
C MET A 44 -17.12 -14.01 -4.86
N ALA A 45 -16.69 -13.38 -5.94
CA ALA A 45 -16.47 -14.02 -7.23
C ALA A 45 -15.43 -15.16 -7.13
N ALA A 46 -14.32 -14.91 -6.42
CA ALA A 46 -13.28 -15.91 -6.17
C ALA A 46 -13.82 -17.10 -5.35
N ALA A 47 -14.61 -16.84 -4.31
CA ALA A 47 -15.22 -17.89 -3.50
C ALA A 47 -16.19 -18.75 -4.32
N ILE A 48 -17.06 -18.12 -5.12
CA ILE A 48 -17.99 -18.83 -6.01
C ILE A 48 -17.22 -19.69 -7.02
N MET A 49 -16.15 -19.17 -7.60
CA MET A 49 -15.29 -19.90 -8.52
C MET A 49 -14.66 -21.12 -7.84
N ALA A 50 -14.15 -20.98 -6.61
CA ALA A 50 -13.58 -22.09 -5.85
C ALA A 50 -14.61 -23.20 -5.60
N LEU A 51 -15.84 -22.83 -5.21
CA LEU A 51 -16.94 -23.79 -5.04
C LEU A 51 -17.29 -24.49 -6.35
N HIS A 52 -17.27 -23.74 -7.47
CA HIS A 52 -17.52 -24.33 -8.81
C HIS A 52 -16.45 -25.35 -9.19
N LEU A 53 -15.19 -25.14 -8.79
CA LEU A 53 -14.05 -26.04 -9.00
C LEU A 53 -14.06 -27.29 -8.10
N GLY A 54 -15.04 -27.41 -7.19
CA GLY A 54 -15.24 -28.57 -6.34
C GLY A 54 -14.58 -28.47 -4.96
N TYR A 55 -14.07 -27.28 -4.58
CA TYR A 55 -13.63 -27.02 -3.22
C TYR A 55 -14.82 -26.91 -2.26
N LYS A 56 -14.65 -27.37 -1.02
CA LYS A 56 -15.66 -27.24 0.03
C LYS A 56 -15.58 -25.85 0.67
N TRP A 57 -16.70 -25.40 1.23
CA TRP A 57 -16.75 -24.09 1.93
C TRP A 57 -15.69 -23.98 3.03
N ASP A 58 -15.51 -25.02 3.83
CA ASP A 58 -14.51 -25.04 4.91
C ASP A 58 -13.07 -24.80 4.39
N GLU A 59 -12.78 -25.27 3.17
CA GLU A 59 -11.46 -25.07 2.54
C GLU A 59 -11.29 -23.63 2.05
N VAL A 60 -12.37 -23.05 1.50
CA VAL A 60 -12.39 -21.64 1.09
C VAL A 60 -12.22 -20.74 2.32
N GLU A 61 -12.93 -21.05 3.39
CA GLU A 61 -12.84 -20.32 4.65
C GLU A 61 -11.44 -20.44 5.26
N LYS A 62 -10.86 -21.63 5.30
CA LYS A 62 -9.49 -21.84 5.78
C LYS A 62 -8.48 -21.06 4.95
N SER A 63 -8.56 -21.10 3.63
CA SER A 63 -7.66 -20.35 2.74
C SER A 63 -7.78 -18.84 2.96
N LYS A 64 -8.99 -18.33 3.20
CA LYS A 64 -9.24 -16.93 3.57
C LYS A 64 -8.55 -16.59 4.89
N MET A 65 -8.70 -17.43 5.92
CA MET A 65 -8.08 -17.22 7.23
C MET A 65 -6.55 -17.28 7.15
N ASP A 66 -5.99 -18.21 6.38
CA ASP A 66 -4.55 -18.31 6.13
C ASP A 66 -4.01 -17.05 5.43
N GLY A 67 -4.77 -16.51 4.47
CA GLY A 67 -4.45 -15.24 3.81
C GLY A 67 -4.46 -14.05 4.78
N ILE A 68 -5.47 -13.94 5.64
CA ILE A 68 -5.55 -12.91 6.68
C ILE A 68 -4.38 -13.03 7.65
N TYR A 69 -4.06 -14.26 8.08
CA TYR A 69 -2.95 -14.50 9.00
C TYR A 69 -1.60 -14.05 8.42
N LYS A 70 -1.36 -14.34 7.14
CA LYS A 70 -0.14 -13.86 6.45
C LYS A 70 -0.07 -12.33 6.35
N ALA A 71 -1.22 -11.67 6.17
CA ALA A 71 -1.28 -10.21 6.10
C ALA A 71 -1.22 -9.53 7.48
N LEU A 72 -1.44 -10.25 8.57
CA LEU A 72 -1.58 -9.70 9.91
C LEU A 72 -0.34 -8.93 10.37
N GLN A 73 0.85 -9.41 10.04
CA GLN A 73 2.12 -8.73 10.35
C GLN A 73 2.17 -7.33 9.71
N SER A 74 1.83 -7.23 8.44
CA SER A 74 1.79 -5.94 7.73
C SER A 74 0.74 -5.00 8.30
N ILE A 75 -0.43 -5.53 8.68
CA ILE A 75 -1.50 -4.76 9.32
C ILE A 75 -1.03 -4.20 10.67
N CYS A 76 -0.36 -5.01 11.50
CA CYS A 76 0.18 -4.56 12.78
C CYS A 76 1.22 -3.44 12.60
N ILE A 77 2.09 -3.55 11.59
CA ILE A 77 3.06 -2.49 11.27
C ILE A 77 2.34 -1.19 10.91
N LEU A 78 1.31 -1.26 10.06
CA LEU A 78 0.53 -0.07 9.69
C LEU A 78 -0.16 0.59 10.88
N ILE A 79 -0.70 -0.20 11.81
CA ILE A 79 -1.32 0.32 13.04
C ILE A 79 -0.26 1.04 13.90
N ILE A 80 0.90 0.42 14.13
CA ILE A 80 1.99 1.02 14.92
C ILE A 80 2.47 2.32 14.27
N VAL A 81 2.68 2.32 12.96
CA VAL A 81 3.08 3.52 12.20
C VAL A 81 2.03 4.61 12.33
N GLY A 82 0.74 4.27 12.21
CA GLY A 82 -0.35 5.23 12.39
C GLY A 82 -0.36 5.88 13.78
N ILE A 83 -0.17 5.09 14.83
CA ILE A 83 -0.06 5.59 16.21
C ILE A 83 1.16 6.51 16.35
N LEU A 84 2.31 6.10 15.81
CA LEU A 84 3.55 6.87 15.85
C LEU A 84 3.39 8.23 15.19
N ILE A 85 2.78 8.27 13.99
CA ILE A 85 2.49 9.52 13.27
C ILE A 85 1.60 10.42 14.12
N GLY A 86 0.52 9.87 14.70
CA GLY A 86 -0.38 10.61 15.56
C GLY A 86 0.35 11.25 16.76
N VAL A 87 1.23 10.49 17.42
CA VAL A 87 2.06 10.99 18.52
C VAL A 87 3.02 12.08 18.03
N TRP A 88 3.69 11.91 16.89
CA TRP A 88 4.62 12.90 16.36
C TRP A 88 3.95 14.22 15.96
N ILE A 89 2.74 14.15 15.41
CA ILE A 89 1.95 15.36 15.12
C ILE A 89 1.60 16.10 16.40
N ASN A 90 1.07 15.38 17.41
CA ASN A 90 0.67 15.98 18.67
C ASN A 90 1.86 16.47 19.52
N ALA A 91 2.99 15.80 19.46
CA ALA A 91 4.23 16.21 20.14
C ALA A 91 4.94 17.40 19.45
N GLY A 92 4.42 17.88 18.31
CA GLY A 92 5.05 18.99 17.57
C GLY A 92 6.29 18.61 16.78
N VAL A 93 6.62 17.33 16.67
CA VAL A 93 7.79 16.86 15.91
C VAL A 93 7.64 17.17 14.42
N VAL A 94 6.48 16.83 13.84
CA VAL A 94 6.20 17.10 12.41
C VAL A 94 6.20 18.61 12.11
N PRO A 95 5.51 19.48 12.88
CA PRO A 95 5.61 20.94 12.70
C PRO A 95 7.03 21.48 12.81
N THR A 96 7.82 20.99 13.79
CA THR A 96 9.22 21.42 13.98
C THR A 96 10.10 21.00 12.81
N MET A 97 9.96 19.79 12.31
CA MET A 97 10.67 19.32 11.12
C MET A 97 10.28 20.13 9.89
N SER A 98 9.00 20.43 9.72
CA SER A 98 8.48 21.25 8.62
C SER A 98 9.08 22.67 8.69
N TYR A 99 9.06 23.31 9.85
CA TYR A 99 9.66 24.63 10.04
C TYR A 99 11.17 24.66 9.75
N SER A 100 11.90 23.67 10.22
CA SER A 100 13.33 23.56 9.98
C SER A 100 13.63 23.26 8.51
N GLY A 101 12.84 22.42 7.88
CA GLY A 101 12.94 22.09 6.47
C GLY A 101 12.70 23.28 5.55
N LEU A 102 11.76 24.18 5.91
CA LEU A 102 11.49 25.42 5.18
C LEU A 102 12.71 26.36 5.13
N LYS A 103 13.59 26.31 6.11
CA LYS A 103 14.81 27.11 6.14
C LYS A 103 15.92 26.56 5.25
N VAL A 104 15.94 25.25 5.03
CA VAL A 104 17.02 24.54 4.33
C VAL A 104 16.64 24.24 2.88
N LEU A 105 15.39 23.83 2.63
CA LEU A 105 14.94 23.39 1.33
C LEU A 105 14.41 24.56 0.49
N LYS A 106 14.99 24.74 -0.68
CA LYS A 106 14.54 25.74 -1.67
C LYS A 106 13.54 25.08 -2.63
N PRO A 107 12.50 25.83 -3.11
CA PRO A 107 11.52 25.29 -4.06
C PRO A 107 12.13 24.63 -5.30
N ALA A 108 13.23 25.19 -5.83
CA ALA A 108 13.87 24.69 -7.04
C ALA A 108 14.43 23.27 -6.95
N ILE A 109 14.83 22.82 -5.76
CA ILE A 109 15.42 21.48 -5.52
C ILE A 109 14.53 20.59 -4.66
N PHE A 110 13.36 21.08 -4.27
CA PHE A 110 12.51 20.41 -3.27
C PHE A 110 12.09 18.99 -3.68
N PHE A 111 11.60 18.79 -4.90
CA PHE A 111 11.16 17.46 -5.34
C PHE A 111 12.33 16.47 -5.42
N ILE A 112 13.49 16.91 -5.88
CA ILE A 112 14.70 16.06 -5.91
C ILE A 112 15.09 15.67 -4.48
N ALA A 113 15.06 16.64 -3.56
CA ALA A 113 15.35 16.38 -2.14
C ALA A 113 14.33 15.39 -1.54
N CYS A 114 13.04 15.50 -1.86
CA CYS A 114 12.01 14.55 -1.42
C CYS A 114 12.34 13.13 -1.89
N VAL A 115 12.65 12.94 -3.17
CA VAL A 115 13.00 11.63 -3.72
C VAL A 115 14.24 11.07 -3.02
N LEU A 116 15.31 11.86 -2.88
CA LEU A 116 16.57 11.40 -2.28
C LEU A 116 16.41 11.06 -0.80
N ILE A 117 15.77 11.93 -0.02
CA ILE A 117 15.56 11.71 1.42
C ILE A 117 14.72 10.46 1.64
N CYS A 118 13.60 10.31 0.91
CA CYS A 118 12.76 9.14 1.02
C CYS A 118 13.47 7.88 0.53
N SER A 119 14.28 7.94 -0.53
CA SER A 119 15.04 6.79 -1.03
C SER A 119 16.06 6.31 -0.01
N ILE A 120 16.85 7.23 0.56
CA ILE A 120 17.87 6.89 1.56
C ILE A 120 17.21 6.34 2.83
N THR A 121 16.15 6.98 3.31
CA THR A 121 15.42 6.52 4.50
C THR A 121 14.81 5.15 4.28
N SER A 122 14.14 4.93 3.15
CA SER A 122 13.49 3.66 2.82
C SER A 122 14.51 2.55 2.59
N LEU A 123 15.65 2.86 1.96
CA LEU A 123 16.77 1.92 1.80
C LEU A 123 17.30 1.46 3.16
N ALA A 124 17.46 2.39 4.11
CA ALA A 124 17.98 2.10 5.43
C ALA A 124 16.98 1.36 6.33
N THR A 125 15.68 1.63 6.19
CA THR A 125 14.64 1.03 7.04
C THR A 125 14.04 -0.24 6.43
N GLY A 126 14.14 -0.42 5.11
CA GLY A 126 13.53 -1.55 4.38
C GLY A 126 12.01 -1.46 4.25
N THR A 127 11.41 -0.27 4.44
CA THR A 127 9.96 -0.11 4.37
C THR A 127 9.54 1.19 3.69
N SER A 128 8.80 1.06 2.59
CA SER A 128 8.18 2.21 1.93
C SER A 128 7.07 2.82 2.77
N TRP A 129 6.24 2.02 3.41
CA TRP A 129 5.13 2.50 4.24
C TRP A 129 5.60 3.30 5.46
N GLY A 130 6.62 2.79 6.17
CA GLY A 130 7.23 3.50 7.29
C GLY A 130 7.82 4.84 6.87
N THR A 131 8.51 4.88 5.73
CA THR A 131 9.10 6.10 5.17
C THR A 131 8.02 7.11 4.77
N MET A 132 6.97 6.67 4.08
CA MET A 132 5.84 7.54 3.72
C MET A 132 5.14 8.12 4.94
N GLY A 133 4.90 7.28 5.95
CA GLY A 133 4.22 7.69 7.17
C GLY A 133 5.04 8.62 8.07
N THR A 134 6.34 8.63 7.97
CA THR A 134 7.23 9.47 8.79
C THR A 134 7.79 10.65 7.98
N MET A 135 8.81 10.41 7.17
CA MET A 135 9.44 11.43 6.34
C MET A 135 8.49 12.05 5.31
N GLY A 136 7.60 11.21 4.74
CA GLY A 136 6.63 11.70 3.77
C GLY A 136 5.67 12.74 4.36
N VAL A 137 5.15 12.51 5.56
CA VAL A 137 4.25 13.47 6.23
C VAL A 137 4.99 14.79 6.52
N ALA A 138 6.24 14.73 6.98
CA ALA A 138 7.04 15.94 7.21
C ALA A 138 7.32 16.70 5.91
N LEU A 139 7.69 16.00 4.83
CA LEU A 139 7.96 16.60 3.52
C LEU A 139 6.67 17.16 2.88
N MET A 140 5.53 16.54 3.08
CA MET A 140 4.24 17.11 2.67
C MET A 140 3.97 18.45 3.37
N GLY A 141 4.23 18.53 4.69
CA GLY A 141 4.12 19.78 5.44
C GLY A 141 5.08 20.88 4.93
N ILE A 142 6.33 20.51 4.62
CA ILE A 142 7.31 21.45 4.02
C ILE A 142 6.84 21.90 2.63
N GLY A 143 6.40 20.97 1.79
CA GLY A 143 5.87 21.27 0.44
C GLY A 143 4.70 22.21 0.48
N PHE A 144 3.76 22.01 1.40
CA PHE A 144 2.65 22.92 1.62
C PHE A 144 3.13 24.33 2.01
N GLY A 145 4.08 24.43 2.94
CA GLY A 145 4.66 25.71 3.37
C GLY A 145 5.45 26.44 2.28
N LEU A 146 6.03 25.69 1.32
CA LEU A 146 6.71 26.25 0.14
C LEU A 146 5.75 26.58 -1.03
N GLY A 147 4.44 26.34 -0.89
CA GLY A 147 3.47 26.53 -1.94
C GLY A 147 3.58 25.53 -3.10
N MET A 148 4.18 24.35 -2.84
CA MET A 148 4.35 23.30 -3.85
C MET A 148 3.04 22.51 -4.05
N SER A 149 2.84 21.98 -5.27
CA SER A 149 1.68 21.15 -5.57
C SER A 149 1.65 19.90 -4.67
N PRO A 150 0.55 19.67 -3.93
CA PRO A 150 0.44 18.47 -3.07
C PRO A 150 0.58 17.16 -3.84
N GLY A 151 0.00 17.07 -5.04
CA GLY A 151 0.09 15.86 -5.87
C GLY A 151 1.52 15.58 -6.34
N MET A 152 2.29 16.60 -6.74
CA MET A 152 3.69 16.44 -7.14
C MET A 152 4.56 16.09 -5.93
N THR A 153 4.31 16.69 -4.77
CA THR A 153 5.00 16.37 -3.52
C THR A 153 4.76 14.91 -3.12
N ALA A 154 3.50 14.48 -3.12
CA ALA A 154 3.15 13.10 -2.86
C ALA A 154 3.81 12.14 -3.86
N GLY A 155 3.79 12.47 -5.15
CA GLY A 155 4.45 11.69 -6.20
C GLY A 155 5.96 11.54 -5.96
N ALA A 156 6.65 12.61 -5.58
CA ALA A 156 8.08 12.60 -5.27
C ALA A 156 8.39 11.73 -4.03
N VAL A 157 7.60 11.89 -2.96
CA VAL A 157 7.71 11.09 -1.73
C VAL A 157 7.50 9.60 -2.02
N LEU A 158 6.42 9.26 -2.73
CA LEU A 158 6.10 7.88 -3.10
C LEU A 158 7.19 7.26 -3.96
N SER A 159 7.65 7.97 -4.99
CA SER A 159 8.72 7.50 -5.89
C SER A 159 10.00 7.18 -5.11
N GLY A 160 10.41 8.07 -4.21
CA GLY A 160 11.60 7.85 -3.38
C GLY A 160 11.42 6.70 -2.40
N ALA A 161 10.28 6.63 -1.71
CA ALA A 161 10.00 5.58 -0.74
C ALA A 161 9.97 4.18 -1.40
N TYR A 162 9.31 4.04 -2.54
CA TYR A 162 9.28 2.77 -3.26
C TYR A 162 10.64 2.41 -3.87
N PHE A 163 11.36 3.38 -4.42
CA PHE A 163 12.70 3.12 -4.95
C PHE A 163 13.63 2.57 -3.86
N GLY A 164 13.69 3.25 -2.70
CA GLY A 164 14.52 2.80 -1.59
C GLY A 164 14.13 1.43 -1.05
N ASP A 165 12.82 1.16 -0.93
CA ASP A 165 12.30 -0.12 -0.48
C ASP A 165 12.72 -1.26 -1.42
N LYS A 166 12.59 -1.08 -2.74
CA LYS A 166 12.97 -2.10 -3.72
C LYS A 166 14.48 -2.33 -3.84
N MET A 167 15.28 -1.37 -3.45
CA MET A 167 16.75 -1.49 -3.42
C MET A 167 17.27 -1.97 -2.06
N SER A 168 16.43 -2.03 -1.03
CA SER A 168 16.83 -2.40 0.32
C SER A 168 16.96 -3.92 0.48
N PRO A 169 18.08 -4.42 1.01
CA PRO A 169 18.20 -5.82 1.42
C PRO A 169 17.34 -6.18 2.65
N LEU A 170 16.83 -5.17 3.37
CA LEU A 170 15.98 -5.35 4.55
C LEU A 170 14.48 -5.37 4.21
N SER A 171 14.13 -5.13 2.94
CA SER A 171 12.72 -5.07 2.53
C SER A 171 12.06 -6.44 2.49
N ASP A 172 10.93 -6.55 3.17
CA ASP A 172 10.09 -7.75 3.14
C ASP A 172 9.64 -8.08 1.70
N THR A 173 9.26 -7.05 0.93
CA THR A 173 8.77 -7.23 -0.43
C THR A 173 9.85 -7.69 -1.40
N THR A 174 11.10 -7.30 -1.19
CA THR A 174 12.24 -7.73 -2.00
C THR A 174 12.67 -9.15 -1.67
N ASN A 175 12.58 -9.55 -0.41
CA ASN A 175 12.97 -10.87 0.05
C ASN A 175 11.87 -11.93 -0.18
N LEU A 176 10.59 -11.54 -0.16
CA LEU A 176 9.46 -12.45 -0.37
C LEU A 176 9.13 -12.68 -1.85
N ALA A 177 9.46 -11.75 -2.74
CA ALA A 177 9.11 -11.86 -4.15
C ALA A 177 9.84 -13.02 -4.89
N PRO A 178 11.11 -13.35 -4.59
CA PRO A 178 11.81 -14.47 -5.20
C PRO A 178 11.60 -15.82 -4.49
N ALA A 179 10.95 -15.87 -3.34
CA ALA A 179 10.68 -17.08 -2.56
C ALA A 179 9.34 -17.73 -2.94
#